data_1b6d6e0002bf6ea91856c540afea84ae
#
_entry.id   1b6d6e0002bf6ea91856c540afea84ae
#
_cell.length_a   1.000
_cell.length_b   1.000
_cell.length_c   1.000
_cell.angle_alpha   90.00
_cell.angle_beta   90.00
_cell.angle_gamma   90.00
#
_symmetry.space_group_name_H-M   'P 1'
#
loop_
_entity.id
_entity.type
_entity.pdbx_description
1 polymer ?
#
loop_
_entity_poly.entity_id
_entity_poly.type
_entity_poly.pdbx_seq_one_letter_code
_entity_poly.pdbx_strand_id
1 'polypeptide(L)'
;TESKSDPLTITMPDSDVTITAVPKQLYTVTVVNGTVHDKSADTATPGDTVTIIADDKTALGEVFVGWTVTSLDANGQPNVKLDDPTAESTTFTMIGANVEVEAKYEKQHTVTVLYQTEAGTTEDTSQKKTAIFGEDIKVKAEDKTADGLIFDHWEVTVGGDTVTDLFADYESDDANFTMRRDNVTLTAVYKKLYTITVTDNVNHAV
;
A
#
# COMPACT_ATOMS: atom_id res chain seq x y z
N THR A 1 -21.40 31.90 32.85
CA THR A 1 -21.63 30.48 32.46
C THR A 1 -22.21 30.46 31.08
N GLU A 2 -21.50 29.81 30.12
CA GLU A 2 -22.04 29.55 28.78
C GLU A 2 -23.09 28.46 28.85
N SER A 3 -24.31 28.72 28.38
CA SER A 3 -25.33 27.71 28.20
C SER A 3 -25.39 27.29 26.71
N LYS A 4 -25.37 26.01 26.44
CA LYS A 4 -25.47 25.42 25.08
C LYS A 4 -26.86 24.83 24.79
N SER A 5 -27.85 25.10 25.64
CA SER A 5 -29.23 24.61 25.42
C SER A 5 -29.99 25.50 24.44
N ASP A 6 -30.79 24.86 23.58
CA ASP A 6 -31.73 25.56 22.71
C ASP A 6 -33.14 24.97 22.97
N PRO A 7 -34.10 25.75 23.49
CA PRO A 7 -34.00 27.17 23.85
C PRO A 7 -33.20 27.45 25.15
N LEU A 8 -32.53 28.62 25.19
CA LEU A 8 -31.87 29.10 26.40
C LEU A 8 -32.89 29.51 27.45
N THR A 9 -32.88 28.87 28.62
CA THR A 9 -33.73 29.24 29.76
C THR A 9 -32.87 29.89 30.85
N ILE A 10 -33.22 31.07 31.29
CA ILE A 10 -32.57 31.77 32.37
C ILE A 10 -33.57 32.12 33.48
N THR A 11 -33.16 32.09 34.74
CA THR A 11 -33.92 32.66 35.85
C THR A 11 -33.48 34.13 36.00
N MET A 12 -34.45 35.07 35.92
CA MET A 12 -34.16 36.50 36.03
C MET A 12 -33.72 36.81 37.50
N PRO A 13 -32.52 37.42 37.69
CA PRO A 13 -32.14 38.00 38.96
C PRO A 13 -32.83 39.35 39.19
N ASP A 14 -32.67 39.93 40.37
CA ASP A 14 -33.18 41.26 40.71
C ASP A 14 -32.36 42.43 40.10
N SER A 15 -31.70 42.17 38.96
CA SER A 15 -30.87 43.14 38.23
C SER A 15 -30.98 42.95 36.71
N ASP A 16 -30.56 43.94 35.96
CA ASP A 16 -30.52 43.90 34.51
C ASP A 16 -29.64 42.77 33.98
N VAL A 17 -30.09 42.06 32.96
CA VAL A 17 -29.35 40.95 32.32
C VAL A 17 -29.14 41.30 30.84
N THR A 18 -27.89 41.22 30.41
CA THR A 18 -27.54 41.28 28.99
C THR A 18 -27.19 39.90 28.46
N ILE A 19 -27.85 39.47 27.41
CA ILE A 19 -27.55 38.21 26.72
C ILE A 19 -26.96 38.56 25.37
N THR A 20 -25.73 38.04 25.11
CA THR A 20 -25.05 38.24 23.84
C THR A 20 -24.85 36.86 23.19
N ALA A 21 -25.38 36.68 21.99
CA ALA A 21 -25.09 35.49 21.18
C ALA A 21 -23.72 35.68 20.52
N VAL A 22 -22.81 34.76 20.75
CA VAL A 22 -21.50 34.75 20.11
C VAL A 22 -21.50 33.58 19.13
N PRO A 23 -21.65 33.83 17.81
CA PRO A 23 -21.61 32.76 16.81
C PRO A 23 -20.20 32.16 16.74
N LYS A 24 -20.10 30.82 16.60
CA LYS A 24 -18.83 30.15 16.32
C LYS A 24 -18.54 30.26 14.83
N GLN A 25 -17.30 30.62 14.50
CA GLN A 25 -16.81 30.59 13.12
C GLN A 25 -16.64 29.14 12.64
N LEU A 26 -17.22 28.83 11.46
CA LEU A 26 -17.00 27.56 10.78
C LEU A 26 -15.88 27.70 9.75
N TYR A 27 -15.07 26.66 9.65
CA TYR A 27 -14.00 26.54 8.67
C TYR A 27 -14.20 25.27 7.84
N THR A 28 -13.81 25.32 6.57
CA THR A 28 -13.99 24.22 5.62
C THR A 28 -12.89 23.18 5.80
N VAL A 29 -13.27 21.91 5.69
CA VAL A 29 -12.38 20.76 5.57
C VAL A 29 -12.55 20.18 4.17
N THR A 30 -11.53 20.29 3.34
CA THR A 30 -11.49 19.68 2.00
C THR A 30 -10.70 18.39 2.06
N VAL A 31 -11.31 17.27 1.62
CA VAL A 31 -10.67 15.96 1.58
C VAL A 31 -10.60 15.52 0.11
N VAL A 32 -9.38 15.36 -0.41
CA VAL A 32 -9.13 14.84 -1.75
C VAL A 32 -8.89 13.36 -1.69
N ASN A 33 -9.57 12.58 -2.54
CA ASN A 33 -9.54 11.11 -2.54
C ASN A 33 -10.01 10.49 -1.21
N GLY A 34 -10.99 11.09 -0.57
CA GLY A 34 -11.57 10.64 0.69
C GLY A 34 -12.75 11.50 1.12
N THR A 35 -13.26 11.27 2.31
CA THR A 35 -14.44 11.93 2.86
C THR A 35 -14.26 12.33 4.32
N VAL A 36 -15.04 13.34 4.76
CA VAL A 36 -15.19 13.65 6.20
C VAL A 36 -16.27 12.73 6.76
N HIS A 37 -15.92 11.98 7.82
CA HIS A 37 -16.85 11.06 8.48
C HIS A 37 -17.76 11.82 9.47
N ASP A 38 -19.04 11.36 9.57
CA ASP A 38 -20.04 11.85 10.54
C ASP A 38 -20.34 13.37 10.52
N LYS A 39 -20.05 14.07 9.41
CA LYS A 39 -20.41 15.47 9.26
C LYS A 39 -21.41 15.65 8.11
N SER A 40 -22.49 16.37 8.38
CA SER A 40 -23.50 16.73 7.36
C SER A 40 -23.02 17.82 6.40
N ALA A 41 -21.88 18.45 6.71
CA ALA A 41 -21.19 19.42 5.87
C ALA A 41 -19.68 19.32 6.17
N ASP A 42 -18.86 19.58 5.17
CA ASP A 42 -17.39 19.58 5.27
C ASP A 42 -16.89 20.84 6.01
N THR A 43 -17.45 21.09 7.21
CA THR A 43 -17.11 22.24 8.05
C THR A 43 -17.02 21.85 9.52
N ALA A 44 -16.15 22.53 10.26
CA ALA A 44 -15.97 22.32 11.69
C ALA A 44 -15.63 23.63 12.39
N THR A 45 -15.83 23.68 13.73
CA THR A 45 -15.38 24.80 14.57
C THR A 45 -14.01 24.49 15.18
N PRO A 46 -13.20 25.50 15.50
CA PRO A 46 -11.92 25.29 16.18
C PRO A 46 -12.09 24.47 17.46
N GLY A 47 -11.24 23.44 17.65
CA GLY A 47 -11.28 22.51 18.76
C GLY A 47 -12.15 21.25 18.53
N ASP A 48 -12.92 21.19 17.45
CA ASP A 48 -13.65 19.97 17.07
C ASP A 48 -12.66 18.89 16.59
N THR A 49 -12.95 17.64 16.94
CA THR A 49 -12.28 16.49 16.33
C THR A 49 -12.95 16.20 14.99
N VAL A 50 -12.15 16.11 13.94
CA VAL A 50 -12.57 15.76 12.58
C VAL A 50 -12.00 14.40 12.23
N THR A 51 -12.87 13.48 11.79
CA THR A 51 -12.47 12.17 11.27
C THR A 51 -12.53 12.22 9.75
N ILE A 52 -11.48 11.72 9.10
CA ILE A 52 -11.38 11.58 7.64
C ILE A 52 -11.17 10.12 7.29
N ILE A 53 -11.71 9.70 6.15
CA ILE A 53 -11.62 8.33 5.65
C ILE A 53 -11.21 8.38 4.18
N ALA A 54 -10.19 7.61 3.83
CA ALA A 54 -9.72 7.45 2.46
C ALA A 54 -10.74 6.68 1.61
N ASP A 55 -10.82 6.99 0.31
CA ASP A 55 -11.67 6.24 -0.62
C ASP A 55 -11.11 4.82 -0.82
N ASP A 56 -11.98 3.83 -0.94
CA ASP A 56 -11.59 2.50 -1.37
C ASP A 56 -11.32 2.50 -2.89
N LYS A 57 -10.05 2.32 -3.28
CA LYS A 57 -9.61 2.23 -4.67
C LYS A 57 -9.09 0.85 -5.06
N THR A 58 -9.37 -0.18 -4.27
CA THR A 58 -8.94 -1.56 -4.54
C THR A 58 -9.43 -2.08 -5.89
N ALA A 59 -10.65 -1.68 -6.32
CA ALA A 59 -11.19 -2.02 -7.65
C ALA A 59 -10.39 -1.39 -8.81
N LEU A 60 -9.61 -0.35 -8.56
CA LEU A 60 -8.71 0.30 -9.53
C LEU A 60 -7.29 -0.29 -9.49
N GLY A 61 -7.03 -1.24 -8.57
CA GLY A 61 -5.71 -1.79 -8.32
C GLY A 61 -4.77 -0.77 -7.65
N GLU A 62 -5.33 0.12 -6.85
CA GLU A 62 -4.58 1.13 -6.08
C GLU A 62 -4.68 0.83 -4.58
N VAL A 63 -3.60 1.07 -3.85
CA VAL A 63 -3.49 0.90 -2.39
C VAL A 63 -3.24 2.25 -1.76
N PHE A 64 -3.96 2.53 -0.67
CA PHE A 64 -3.70 3.68 0.16
C PHE A 64 -2.29 3.58 0.78
N VAL A 65 -1.53 4.67 0.70
CA VAL A 65 -0.15 4.74 1.23
C VAL A 65 0.03 5.84 2.28
N GLY A 66 -0.99 6.66 2.50
CA GLY A 66 -0.96 7.66 3.56
C GLY A 66 -1.70 8.95 3.20
N TRP A 67 -1.80 9.84 4.19
CA TRP A 67 -2.38 11.16 4.09
C TRP A 67 -1.31 12.24 4.00
N THR A 68 -1.58 13.28 3.23
CA THR A 68 -0.80 14.52 3.20
C THR A 68 -1.70 15.70 3.52
N VAL A 69 -1.29 16.56 4.46
CA VAL A 69 -1.93 17.88 4.68
C VAL A 69 -1.37 18.83 3.64
N THR A 70 -2.24 19.35 2.75
CA THR A 70 -1.84 20.25 1.67
C THR A 70 -2.06 21.72 2.02
N SER A 71 -2.91 22.01 3.03
CA SER A 71 -3.05 23.36 3.58
C SER A 71 -1.88 23.70 4.51
N LEU A 72 -1.32 24.90 4.35
CA LEU A 72 -0.10 25.32 5.03
C LEU A 72 -0.35 26.50 5.98
N ASP A 73 0.44 26.60 7.04
CA ASP A 73 0.52 27.77 7.91
C ASP A 73 1.35 28.91 7.28
N ALA A 74 1.50 30.02 8.01
CA ALA A 74 2.29 31.16 7.55
C ALA A 74 3.79 30.88 7.37
N ASN A 75 4.29 29.77 7.90
CA ASN A 75 5.69 29.32 7.77
C ASN A 75 5.88 28.25 6.69
N GLY A 76 4.80 27.90 5.94
CA GLY A 76 4.83 26.88 4.90
C GLY A 76 4.84 25.45 5.44
N GLN A 77 4.43 25.24 6.71
CA GLN A 77 4.29 23.91 7.31
C GLN A 77 2.81 23.48 7.28
N PRO A 78 2.53 22.15 7.30
CA PRO A 78 1.17 21.65 7.45
C PRO A 78 0.46 22.35 8.64
N ASN A 79 -0.73 22.92 8.39
CA ASN A 79 -1.43 23.73 9.38
C ASN A 79 -2.12 22.89 10.46
N VAL A 80 -2.32 21.58 10.24
CA VAL A 80 -2.80 20.61 11.22
C VAL A 80 -1.90 19.39 11.26
N LYS A 81 -1.93 18.67 12.39
CA LYS A 81 -1.28 17.38 12.54
C LYS A 81 -2.35 16.28 12.55
N LEU A 82 -2.21 15.27 11.72
CA LEU A 82 -3.02 14.06 11.76
C LEU A 82 -2.53 13.14 12.89
N ASP A 83 -3.45 12.45 13.53
CA ASP A 83 -3.12 11.51 14.63
C ASP A 83 -2.35 10.30 14.10
N ASP A 84 -2.80 9.72 12.99
CA ASP A 84 -2.09 8.66 12.26
C ASP A 84 -2.22 8.90 10.75
N PRO A 85 -1.20 9.48 10.09
CA PRO A 85 -1.26 9.73 8.64
C PRO A 85 -1.13 8.45 7.80
N THR A 86 -0.86 7.29 8.39
CA THR A 86 -0.71 6.01 7.67
C THR A 86 -1.96 5.14 7.72
N ALA A 87 -2.93 5.48 8.57
CA ALA A 87 -4.20 4.78 8.66
C ALA A 87 -5.23 5.31 7.65
N GLU A 88 -5.98 4.44 6.98
CA GLU A 88 -7.06 4.82 6.05
C GLU A 88 -8.12 5.73 6.72
N SER A 89 -8.38 5.51 8.02
CA SER A 89 -9.23 6.38 8.83
C SER A 89 -8.37 7.04 9.90
N THR A 90 -8.36 8.38 9.94
CA THR A 90 -7.58 9.14 10.91
C THR A 90 -8.34 10.38 11.38
N THR A 91 -7.82 11.03 12.42
CA THR A 91 -8.42 12.23 13.01
C THR A 91 -7.42 13.36 13.12
N PHE A 92 -7.96 14.58 13.27
CA PHE A 92 -7.20 15.75 13.65
C PHE A 92 -8.09 16.74 14.41
N THR A 93 -7.48 17.65 15.15
CA THR A 93 -8.20 18.76 15.82
C THR A 93 -8.30 19.95 14.89
N MET A 94 -9.53 20.43 14.66
CA MET A 94 -9.79 21.60 13.83
C MET A 94 -9.20 22.86 14.41
N ILE A 95 -8.56 23.65 13.56
CA ILE A 95 -7.98 24.96 13.88
C ILE A 95 -8.86 26.10 13.38
N GLY A 96 -8.45 27.36 13.67
CA GLY A 96 -9.12 28.57 13.18
C GLY A 96 -8.79 28.93 11.71
N ALA A 97 -8.67 27.93 10.84
CA ALA A 97 -8.41 28.09 9.39
C ALA A 97 -9.01 26.92 8.61
N ASN A 98 -9.17 27.10 7.29
CA ASN A 98 -9.55 26.01 6.39
C ASN A 98 -8.42 24.97 6.35
N VAL A 99 -8.80 23.70 6.25
CA VAL A 99 -7.89 22.56 6.20
C VAL A 99 -8.14 21.80 4.90
N GLU A 100 -7.06 21.43 4.23
CA GLU A 100 -7.08 20.55 3.06
C GLU A 100 -6.13 19.39 3.28
N VAL A 101 -6.63 18.17 3.02
CA VAL A 101 -5.90 16.91 3.15
C VAL A 101 -6.13 16.07 1.91
N GLU A 102 -5.13 15.26 1.55
CA GLU A 102 -5.19 14.39 0.38
C GLU A 102 -4.74 12.98 0.75
N ALA A 103 -5.58 11.98 0.44
CA ALA A 103 -5.19 10.58 0.48
C ALA A 103 -4.31 10.24 -0.72
N LYS A 104 -3.16 9.64 -0.47
CA LYS A 104 -2.20 9.20 -1.47
C LYS A 104 -2.35 7.71 -1.73
N TYR A 105 -2.21 7.34 -3.00
CA TYR A 105 -2.34 5.96 -3.47
C TYR A 105 -1.17 5.58 -4.37
N GLU A 106 -0.79 4.31 -4.31
CA GLU A 106 0.17 3.70 -5.24
C GLU A 106 -0.51 2.56 -6.00
N LYS A 107 -0.15 2.43 -7.28
CA LYS A 107 -0.66 1.34 -8.11
C LYS A 107 -0.01 0.02 -7.72
N GLN A 108 -0.83 -1.02 -7.56
CA GLN A 108 -0.35 -2.39 -7.40
C GLN A 108 0.03 -3.00 -8.75
N HIS A 109 1.12 -3.75 -8.74
CA HIS A 109 1.62 -4.54 -9.86
C HIS A 109 1.70 -6.01 -9.45
N THR A 110 1.56 -6.90 -10.42
CA THR A 110 1.60 -8.33 -10.18
C THR A 110 3.01 -8.87 -10.37
N VAL A 111 3.45 -9.72 -9.47
CA VAL A 111 4.58 -10.63 -9.66
C VAL A 111 4.02 -12.00 -10.00
N THR A 112 4.31 -12.49 -11.20
CA THR A 112 3.93 -13.81 -11.68
C THR A 112 5.16 -14.70 -11.73
N VAL A 113 5.09 -15.89 -11.15
CA VAL A 113 6.17 -16.88 -11.20
C VAL A 113 5.72 -18.02 -12.11
N LEU A 114 6.54 -18.32 -13.08
CA LEU A 114 6.36 -19.44 -14.01
C LEU A 114 7.51 -20.42 -13.82
N TYR A 115 7.30 -21.68 -14.16
CA TYR A 115 8.40 -22.62 -14.36
C TYR A 115 8.29 -23.24 -15.76
N GLN A 116 9.43 -23.36 -16.41
CA GLN A 116 9.57 -23.89 -17.75
C GLN A 116 10.36 -25.20 -17.72
N THR A 117 9.77 -26.23 -18.35
CA THR A 117 10.36 -27.54 -18.54
C THR A 117 10.30 -27.92 -20.03
N GLU A 118 10.86 -29.08 -20.41
CA GLU A 118 10.67 -29.61 -21.77
C GLU A 118 9.19 -29.82 -22.16
N ALA A 119 8.31 -30.00 -21.15
CA ALA A 119 6.86 -30.16 -21.35
C ALA A 119 6.10 -28.86 -21.59
N GLY A 120 6.72 -27.71 -21.33
CA GLY A 120 6.12 -26.38 -21.48
C GLY A 120 6.25 -25.51 -20.25
N THR A 121 5.52 -24.38 -20.25
CA THR A 121 5.52 -23.38 -19.16
C THR A 121 4.25 -23.50 -18.32
N THR A 122 4.36 -23.45 -17.00
CA THR A 122 3.26 -23.53 -16.04
C THR A 122 3.38 -22.40 -15.01
N GLU A 123 2.27 -21.79 -14.60
CA GLU A 123 2.26 -20.77 -13.53
C GLU A 123 2.34 -21.42 -12.15
N ASP A 124 3.27 -20.93 -11.31
CA ASP A 124 3.30 -21.24 -9.89
C ASP A 124 2.39 -20.26 -9.13
N THR A 125 1.13 -20.64 -8.99
CA THR A 125 0.11 -19.81 -8.33
C THR A 125 0.38 -19.61 -6.84
N SER A 126 1.21 -20.44 -6.20
CA SER A 126 1.55 -20.32 -4.77
C SER A 126 2.43 -19.11 -4.50
N GLN A 127 3.18 -18.64 -5.50
CA GLN A 127 4.09 -17.51 -5.39
C GLN A 127 3.59 -16.22 -6.07
N LYS A 128 2.38 -16.25 -6.64
CA LYS A 128 1.77 -15.05 -7.20
C LYS A 128 1.56 -13.99 -6.10
N LYS A 129 2.06 -12.78 -6.33
CA LYS A 129 2.01 -11.66 -5.38
C LYS A 129 1.55 -10.40 -6.09
N THR A 130 1.02 -9.47 -5.30
CA THR A 130 0.86 -8.07 -5.71
C THR A 130 1.72 -7.21 -4.82
N ALA A 131 2.31 -6.17 -5.37
CA ALA A 131 3.19 -5.26 -4.66
C ALA A 131 3.14 -3.86 -5.28
N ILE A 132 3.46 -2.84 -4.50
CA ILE A 132 3.63 -1.47 -4.99
C ILE A 132 5.11 -1.23 -5.37
N PHE A 133 5.37 -0.16 -6.11
CA PHE A 133 6.73 0.24 -6.45
C PHE A 133 7.59 0.44 -5.20
N GLY A 134 8.80 -0.11 -5.23
CA GLY A 134 9.76 0.03 -4.14
C GLY A 134 9.69 -1.05 -3.05
N GLU A 135 8.69 -1.94 -3.06
CA GLU A 135 8.63 -3.07 -2.13
C GLU A 135 9.67 -4.16 -2.47
N ASP A 136 10.25 -4.75 -1.43
CA ASP A 136 11.18 -5.86 -1.57
C ASP A 136 10.42 -7.18 -1.78
N ILE A 137 10.73 -7.84 -2.88
CA ILE A 137 10.13 -9.11 -3.31
C ILE A 137 11.15 -10.24 -3.16
N LYS A 138 10.69 -11.35 -2.61
CA LYS A 138 11.46 -12.59 -2.52
C LYS A 138 10.67 -13.72 -3.18
N VAL A 139 11.32 -14.37 -4.11
CA VAL A 139 10.81 -15.54 -4.84
C VAL A 139 11.88 -16.62 -4.82
N LYS A 140 11.48 -17.88 -4.74
CA LYS A 140 12.38 -19.03 -4.81
C LYS A 140 11.89 -20.01 -5.87
N ALA A 141 12.81 -20.52 -6.70
CA ALA A 141 12.49 -21.59 -7.61
C ALA A 141 12.11 -22.85 -6.84
N GLU A 142 11.05 -23.53 -7.27
CA GLU A 142 10.60 -24.79 -6.66
C GLU A 142 11.65 -25.90 -6.85
N ASP A 143 11.94 -26.69 -5.82
CA ASP A 143 12.76 -27.88 -5.96
C ASP A 143 12.00 -28.98 -6.75
N LYS A 144 12.49 -29.29 -7.95
CA LYS A 144 11.92 -30.30 -8.85
C LYS A 144 12.86 -31.50 -9.06
N THR A 145 13.81 -31.71 -8.14
CA THR A 145 14.74 -32.86 -8.23
C THR A 145 14.03 -34.21 -8.17
N ALA A 146 12.91 -34.30 -7.43
CA ALA A 146 12.07 -35.50 -7.41
C ALA A 146 11.45 -35.84 -8.78
N ASP A 147 11.26 -34.81 -9.64
CA ASP A 147 10.76 -34.94 -11.01
C ASP A 147 11.90 -35.17 -12.04
N GLY A 148 13.14 -35.31 -11.55
CA GLY A 148 14.34 -35.45 -12.38
C GLY A 148 14.75 -34.16 -13.09
N LEU A 149 14.41 -33.00 -12.49
CA LEU A 149 14.71 -31.67 -13.03
C LEU A 149 15.61 -30.92 -12.04
N ILE A 150 16.49 -30.06 -12.56
CA ILE A 150 17.31 -29.14 -11.77
C ILE A 150 17.12 -27.73 -12.29
N PHE A 151 17.00 -26.77 -11.37
CA PHE A 151 16.96 -25.36 -11.73
C PHE A 151 18.23 -24.95 -12.48
N ASP A 152 18.07 -24.17 -13.55
CA ASP A 152 19.16 -23.66 -14.36
C ASP A 152 19.35 -22.16 -14.21
N HIS A 153 18.30 -21.38 -14.50
CA HIS A 153 18.33 -19.93 -14.40
C HIS A 153 16.94 -19.32 -14.40
N TRP A 154 16.88 -18.02 -14.12
CA TRP A 154 15.69 -17.19 -14.29
C TRP A 154 15.69 -16.46 -15.62
N GLU A 155 14.56 -16.48 -16.32
CA GLU A 155 14.21 -15.51 -17.36
C GLU A 155 13.21 -14.52 -16.78
N VAL A 156 13.42 -13.20 -17.04
CA VAL A 156 12.62 -12.15 -16.41
C VAL A 156 12.10 -11.17 -17.44
N THR A 157 10.81 -10.81 -17.29
CA THR A 157 10.21 -9.70 -18.03
C THR A 157 9.58 -8.69 -17.08
N VAL A 158 9.65 -7.39 -17.44
CA VAL A 158 8.99 -6.28 -16.77
C VAL A 158 8.16 -5.53 -17.80
N GLY A 159 6.84 -5.41 -17.57
CA GLY A 159 5.93 -4.82 -18.54
C GLY A 159 5.86 -5.57 -19.89
N GLY A 160 6.37 -6.80 -19.93
CA GLY A 160 6.48 -7.62 -21.14
C GLY A 160 7.86 -7.58 -21.83
N ASP A 161 8.74 -6.66 -21.44
CA ASP A 161 10.10 -6.56 -21.98
C ASP A 161 11.09 -7.39 -21.16
N THR A 162 11.97 -8.14 -21.85
CA THR A 162 13.02 -8.93 -21.20
C THR A 162 14.04 -8.02 -20.53
N VAL A 163 14.37 -8.31 -19.26
CA VAL A 163 15.34 -7.56 -18.47
C VAL A 163 16.39 -8.49 -17.86
N THR A 164 17.62 -7.97 -17.67
CA THR A 164 18.77 -8.69 -17.10
C THR A 164 19.40 -7.94 -15.93
N ASP A 165 18.71 -6.94 -15.39
CA ASP A 165 19.19 -6.02 -14.35
C ASP A 165 18.23 -5.93 -13.15
N LEU A 166 17.32 -6.89 -13.00
CA LEU A 166 16.35 -6.87 -11.90
C LEU A 166 16.99 -7.31 -10.57
N PHE A 167 17.89 -8.31 -10.61
CA PHE A 167 18.67 -8.80 -9.47
C PHE A 167 20.06 -9.30 -9.92
N ALA A 168 20.94 -9.58 -8.97
CA ALA A 168 22.36 -9.75 -9.25
C ALA A 168 22.74 -11.13 -9.84
N ASP A 169 22.03 -12.20 -9.46
CA ASP A 169 22.38 -13.56 -9.82
C ASP A 169 21.15 -14.33 -10.35
N TYR A 170 21.12 -14.53 -11.65
CA TYR A 170 20.02 -15.23 -12.36
C TYR A 170 20.18 -16.77 -12.31
N GLU A 171 21.32 -17.28 -11.89
CA GLU A 171 21.59 -18.72 -11.72
C GLU A 171 21.29 -19.19 -10.29
N SER A 172 21.07 -18.25 -9.33
CA SER A 172 20.59 -18.58 -8.00
C SER A 172 19.11 -18.95 -8.02
N ASP A 173 18.70 -19.99 -7.32
CA ASP A 173 17.29 -20.36 -7.16
C ASP A 173 16.49 -19.34 -6.32
N ASP A 174 17.16 -18.45 -5.58
CA ASP A 174 16.58 -17.30 -4.87
C ASP A 174 16.62 -16.03 -5.73
N ALA A 175 15.46 -15.47 -6.08
CA ALA A 175 15.31 -14.18 -6.74
C ALA A 175 14.83 -13.13 -5.73
N ASN A 176 15.69 -12.17 -5.41
CA ASN A 176 15.39 -11.06 -4.50
C ASN A 176 15.55 -9.74 -5.25
N PHE A 177 14.49 -8.94 -5.31
CA PHE A 177 14.49 -7.67 -6.05
C PHE A 177 13.52 -6.66 -5.45
N THR A 178 13.70 -5.38 -5.80
CA THR A 178 12.76 -4.31 -5.47
C THR A 178 11.75 -4.15 -6.60
N MET A 179 10.46 -4.09 -6.26
CA MET A 179 9.36 -4.00 -7.24
C MET A 179 9.48 -2.76 -8.12
N ARG A 180 9.35 -2.96 -9.43
CA ARG A 180 9.31 -1.90 -10.44
C ARG A 180 7.89 -1.37 -10.66
N ARG A 181 7.75 -0.30 -11.46
CA ARG A 181 6.45 0.34 -11.77
C ARG A 181 5.64 -0.41 -12.85
N ASP A 182 5.88 -1.72 -12.98
CA ASP A 182 5.19 -2.58 -13.95
C ASP A 182 5.09 -4.01 -13.44
N ASN A 183 4.25 -4.81 -14.09
CA ASN A 183 4.13 -6.23 -13.76
C ASN A 183 5.45 -6.95 -14.06
N VAL A 184 5.85 -7.84 -13.16
CA VAL A 184 7.05 -8.65 -13.26
C VAL A 184 6.65 -10.11 -13.47
N THR A 185 7.24 -10.75 -14.49
CA THR A 185 7.14 -12.19 -14.66
C THR A 185 8.53 -12.80 -14.55
N LEU A 186 8.67 -13.76 -13.63
CA LEU A 186 9.88 -14.57 -13.46
C LEU A 186 9.56 -15.99 -13.98
N THR A 187 10.39 -16.49 -14.88
CA THR A 187 10.30 -17.87 -15.39
C THR A 187 11.50 -18.65 -14.90
N ALA A 188 11.29 -19.57 -13.97
CA ALA A 188 12.33 -20.52 -13.55
C ALA A 188 12.51 -21.58 -14.67
N VAL A 189 13.69 -21.61 -15.26
CA VAL A 189 14.05 -22.58 -16.32
C VAL A 189 14.71 -23.78 -15.69
N TYR A 190 14.28 -25.00 -16.06
CA TYR A 190 14.81 -26.25 -15.53
C TYR A 190 15.43 -27.09 -16.62
N LYS A 191 16.53 -27.80 -16.26
CA LYS A 191 17.19 -28.80 -17.07
C LYS A 191 16.91 -30.19 -16.54
N LYS A 192 16.88 -31.18 -17.44
CA LYS A 192 16.70 -32.58 -17.06
C LYS A 192 17.97 -33.15 -16.43
N LEU A 193 17.81 -33.86 -15.31
CA LEU A 193 18.86 -34.64 -14.69
C LEU A 193 19.00 -35.98 -15.41
N TYR A 194 20.25 -36.33 -15.71
CA TYR A 194 20.60 -37.61 -16.26
C TYR A 194 21.48 -38.39 -15.27
N THR A 195 21.19 -39.67 -15.10
CA THR A 195 21.99 -40.58 -14.24
C THR A 195 23.10 -41.19 -15.05
N ILE A 196 24.33 -41.11 -14.57
CA ILE A 196 25.47 -41.83 -15.10
C ILE A 196 25.66 -43.08 -14.24
N THR A 197 25.45 -44.26 -14.80
CA THR A 197 25.74 -45.54 -14.12
C THR A 197 27.10 -46.04 -14.61
N VAL A 198 28.06 -46.16 -13.69
CA VAL A 198 29.36 -46.79 -13.96
C VAL A 198 29.25 -48.26 -13.50
N THR A 199 29.25 -49.18 -14.43
CA THR A 199 29.34 -50.61 -14.13
C THR A 199 30.78 -51.03 -14.25
N ASP A 200 31.40 -51.38 -13.10
CA ASP A 200 32.73 -51.99 -13.08
C ASP A 200 32.58 -53.49 -13.45
N ASN A 201 33.02 -53.81 -14.63
CA ASN A 201 33.00 -55.21 -15.14
C ASN A 201 34.38 -55.86 -14.81
N VAL A 202 34.72 -55.93 -13.51
CA VAL A 202 35.93 -56.65 -13.10
C VAL A 202 35.68 -58.16 -13.20
N ASN A 203 35.97 -58.74 -14.35
CA ASN A 203 36.10 -60.18 -14.49
C ASN A 203 37.35 -60.63 -13.73
N HIS A 204 37.21 -60.99 -12.46
CA HIS A 204 38.18 -61.81 -11.81
C HIS A 204 38.11 -63.23 -12.36
N ALA A 205 38.89 -63.50 -13.44
CA ALA A 205 39.23 -64.84 -13.82
C ALA A 205 40.25 -65.35 -12.77
N VAL A 206 39.88 -66.39 -12.01
CA VAL A 206 40.74 -67.16 -11.15
C VAL A 206 41.43 -68.20 -12.03
#